data_cf05f5b839b5d47fb73c39155c98bcf2
#
_entry.id   cf05f5b839b5d47fb73c39155c98bcf2
#
_cell.length_a   1.000
_cell.length_b   1.000
_cell.length_c   1.000
_cell.angle_alpha   90.00
_cell.angle_beta   90.00
_cell.angle_gamma   90.00
#
_symmetry.space_group_name_H-M   'P 1'
#
loop_
_entity.id
_entity.type
_entity.pdbx_description
1 polymer ?
#
loop_
_entity_poly.entity_id
_entity_poly.type
_entity_poly.pdbx_seq_one_letter_code
_entity_poly.pdbx_strand_id
1 'polypeptide(L)'
;MEKIGFVSLGCSKNLIDTEVMLGILRDRHMEITEDLSQADIIIVNTCTFIEKAKQESIDTILQAARYKTEGKCKILIVTGCLSQQYKQDLMKEMPEIDALLGTGSWDRIWEAIDTVKKGRKACYMDDVSHLYNQNTSRLRTTPKYSAYVKIGEGCNNGCSFCIIPHVRGKLYSRPVDSVVAEVQQLAADGVKEINLIAQDTTSYGVDLAGHSLLPELLRQLVKIDGIRWIRLFYLYPHYFTDELMDLIVKEEKICPYVDLPLQHISQTVLQRMNRRDSEEDVRRLMKKLCSHGRKLTLRSTFIVGFPGETEEEFQELCEFVKKTEFDDVGVFTYSQEDGTPAALMDDQIPEEVKEERYHQLMAIQAKVSEIRNQELEGSVHTMLVEKVEEEKGIRQAVGRIEIQAPDVDGLTYLEDAQGVQPGDMIPVRIAQGFAYDLVAERID
;
A
#
# COMPACT_ATOMS: atom_id res chain seq x y z
N MET A 1 -27.29 -20.52 -5.74
CA MET A 1 -26.40 -19.46 -6.24
C MET A 1 -24.99 -19.99 -6.07
N GLU A 2 -24.09 -19.81 -7.06
CA GLU A 2 -22.70 -20.25 -6.90
C GLU A 2 -21.97 -19.32 -5.95
N LYS A 3 -21.14 -19.88 -5.09
CA LYS A 3 -20.38 -19.16 -4.07
C LYS A 3 -18.95 -18.92 -4.52
N ILE A 4 -18.46 -17.72 -4.29
CA ILE A 4 -17.09 -17.31 -4.59
C ILE A 4 -16.37 -17.02 -3.29
N GLY A 5 -15.25 -17.70 -3.08
CA GLY A 5 -14.25 -17.35 -2.08
C GLY A 5 -13.14 -16.51 -2.71
N PHE A 6 -12.66 -15.52 -1.98
CA PHE A 6 -11.60 -14.64 -2.44
C PHE A 6 -10.47 -14.55 -1.42
N VAL A 7 -9.23 -14.67 -1.88
CA VAL A 7 -8.02 -14.40 -1.08
C VAL A 7 -7.25 -13.28 -1.77
N SER A 8 -7.04 -12.18 -1.06
CA SER A 8 -6.28 -11.02 -1.57
C SER A 8 -4.97 -10.88 -0.81
N LEU A 9 -3.87 -11.03 -1.51
CA LEU A 9 -2.53 -10.91 -0.96
C LEU A 9 -1.86 -9.62 -1.45
N GLY A 10 -0.84 -9.18 -0.71
CA GLY A 10 0.02 -8.07 -1.09
C GLY A 10 -0.55 -6.69 -0.70
N CYS A 11 -0.42 -5.72 -1.59
CA CYS A 11 -0.62 -4.30 -1.28
C CYS A 11 -2.04 -3.79 -1.53
N SER A 12 -2.30 -2.54 -1.11
CA SER A 12 -3.58 -1.84 -1.32
C SER A 12 -4.01 -1.73 -2.80
N LYS A 13 -3.07 -1.77 -3.78
CA LYS A 13 -3.42 -1.82 -5.21
C LYS A 13 -4.08 -3.15 -5.57
N ASN A 14 -3.53 -4.27 -5.06
CA ASN A 14 -4.15 -5.59 -5.22
C ASN A 14 -5.51 -5.66 -4.54
N LEU A 15 -5.65 -5.06 -3.36
CA LEU A 15 -6.92 -5.00 -2.66
C LEU A 15 -8.00 -4.33 -3.51
N ILE A 16 -7.69 -3.18 -4.13
CA ILE A 16 -8.64 -2.51 -5.02
C ILE A 16 -8.99 -3.36 -6.25
N ASP A 17 -7.99 -4.02 -6.87
CA ASP A 17 -8.26 -4.95 -7.98
C ASP A 17 -9.21 -6.07 -7.53
N THR A 18 -9.03 -6.61 -6.32
CA THR A 18 -9.94 -7.57 -5.69
C THR A 18 -11.35 -7.00 -5.54
N GLU A 19 -11.50 -5.82 -4.96
CA GLU A 19 -12.80 -5.18 -4.71
C GLU A 19 -13.56 -4.88 -6.00
N VAL A 20 -12.85 -4.54 -7.08
CA VAL A 20 -13.44 -4.35 -8.42
C VAL A 20 -13.90 -5.68 -8.99
N MET A 21 -13.09 -6.74 -8.94
CA MET A 21 -13.50 -8.08 -9.39
C MET A 21 -14.71 -8.59 -8.60
N LEU A 22 -14.75 -8.40 -7.29
CA LEU A 22 -15.90 -8.73 -6.44
C LEU A 22 -17.16 -7.94 -6.85
N GLY A 23 -17.01 -6.66 -7.18
CA GLY A 23 -18.11 -5.85 -7.69
C GLY A 23 -18.71 -6.39 -9.00
N ILE A 24 -17.85 -6.71 -9.96
CA ILE A 24 -18.23 -7.31 -11.25
C ILE A 24 -18.99 -8.63 -11.04
N LEU A 25 -18.51 -9.48 -10.12
CA LEU A 25 -19.10 -10.79 -9.85
C LEU A 25 -20.42 -10.69 -9.08
N ARG A 26 -20.55 -9.74 -8.14
CA ARG A 26 -21.81 -9.42 -7.47
C ARG A 26 -22.88 -8.98 -8.45
N ASP A 27 -22.54 -8.16 -9.44
CA ASP A 27 -23.47 -7.70 -10.47
C ASP A 27 -23.91 -8.85 -11.41
N ARG A 28 -23.20 -9.97 -11.38
CA ARG A 28 -23.56 -11.25 -12.04
C ARG A 28 -24.30 -12.22 -11.12
N HIS A 29 -24.80 -11.72 -9.97
CA HIS A 29 -25.57 -12.48 -8.99
C HIS A 29 -24.79 -13.65 -8.37
N MET A 30 -23.47 -13.54 -8.24
CA MET A 30 -22.64 -14.49 -7.50
C MET A 30 -22.69 -14.17 -6.00
N GLU A 31 -22.74 -15.21 -5.16
CA GLU A 31 -22.70 -15.07 -3.71
C GLU A 31 -21.24 -15.08 -3.23
N ILE A 32 -20.84 -14.09 -2.43
CA ILE A 32 -19.50 -14.03 -1.87
C ILE A 32 -19.49 -14.71 -0.51
N THR A 33 -18.50 -15.55 -0.24
CA THR A 33 -18.32 -16.27 1.02
C THR A 33 -16.92 -16.10 1.57
N GLU A 34 -16.81 -15.94 2.89
CA GLU A 34 -15.53 -15.96 3.61
C GLU A 34 -15.04 -17.39 3.88
N ASP A 35 -15.96 -18.37 3.91
CA ASP A 35 -15.63 -19.78 4.09
C ASP A 35 -15.25 -20.43 2.75
N LEU A 36 -13.95 -20.55 2.49
CA LEU A 36 -13.40 -21.13 1.28
C LEU A 36 -13.83 -22.61 1.08
N SER A 37 -14.14 -23.33 2.15
CA SER A 37 -14.60 -24.73 2.05
C SER A 37 -15.98 -24.85 1.39
N GLN A 38 -16.78 -23.76 1.44
CA GLN A 38 -18.12 -23.67 0.84
C GLN A 38 -18.13 -23.00 -0.55
N ALA A 39 -16.97 -22.47 -0.98
CA ALA A 39 -16.87 -21.80 -2.26
C ALA A 39 -16.85 -22.78 -3.44
N ASP A 40 -17.69 -22.52 -4.46
CA ASP A 40 -17.63 -23.25 -5.74
C ASP A 40 -16.49 -22.77 -6.63
N ILE A 41 -16.11 -21.50 -6.46
CA ILE A 41 -15.02 -20.82 -7.19
C ILE A 41 -14.13 -20.14 -6.16
N ILE A 42 -12.83 -20.39 -6.22
CA ILE A 42 -11.85 -19.68 -5.39
C ILE A 42 -10.97 -18.83 -6.29
N ILE A 43 -10.81 -17.56 -5.92
CA ILE A 43 -9.97 -16.60 -6.62
C ILE A 43 -8.86 -16.14 -5.67
N VAL A 44 -7.60 -16.31 -6.08
CA VAL A 44 -6.41 -15.89 -5.33
C VAL A 44 -5.75 -14.74 -6.08
N ASN A 45 -5.80 -13.53 -5.50
CA ASN A 45 -5.06 -12.37 -6.02
C ASN A 45 -3.69 -12.31 -5.35
N THR A 46 -2.63 -12.41 -6.15
CA THR A 46 -1.27 -12.75 -5.73
C THR A 46 -0.32 -11.56 -5.77
N CYS A 47 0.71 -11.64 -4.95
CA CYS A 47 1.83 -10.71 -4.91
C CYS A 47 3.13 -11.39 -5.38
N THR A 48 4.08 -10.57 -5.89
CA THR A 48 5.41 -11.04 -6.32
C THR A 48 6.49 -9.98 -6.03
N PHE A 49 6.21 -9.06 -5.08
CA PHE A 49 7.08 -7.90 -4.87
C PHE A 49 8.42 -8.26 -4.23
N ILE A 50 8.45 -9.24 -3.35
CA ILE A 50 9.65 -9.80 -2.71
C ILE A 50 9.48 -11.32 -2.59
N GLU A 51 10.58 -12.06 -2.42
CA GLU A 51 10.58 -13.53 -2.35
C GLU A 51 9.60 -14.08 -1.30
N LYS A 52 9.54 -13.48 -0.10
CA LYS A 52 8.58 -13.88 0.94
C LYS A 52 7.12 -13.77 0.49
N ALA A 53 6.76 -12.69 -0.22
CA ALA A 53 5.40 -12.50 -0.76
C ALA A 53 5.09 -13.45 -1.92
N LYS A 54 6.10 -13.83 -2.69
CA LYS A 54 6.00 -14.84 -3.74
C LYS A 54 5.71 -16.21 -3.14
N GLN A 55 6.48 -16.61 -2.11
CA GLN A 55 6.28 -17.86 -1.39
C GLN A 55 4.89 -17.92 -0.75
N GLU A 56 4.46 -16.86 -0.07
CA GLU A 56 3.10 -16.74 0.48
C GLU A 56 2.03 -16.94 -0.60
N SER A 57 2.22 -16.35 -1.78
CA SER A 57 1.30 -16.51 -2.90
C SER A 57 1.23 -17.96 -3.38
N ILE A 58 2.37 -18.63 -3.52
CA ILE A 58 2.45 -20.06 -3.92
C ILE A 58 1.77 -20.93 -2.89
N ASP A 59 2.08 -20.77 -1.61
CA ASP A 59 1.52 -21.57 -0.52
C ASP A 59 -0.01 -21.37 -0.45
N THR A 60 -0.48 -20.15 -0.64
CA THR A 60 -1.92 -19.83 -0.67
C THR A 60 -2.64 -20.50 -1.85
N ILE A 61 -2.03 -20.51 -3.04
CA ILE A 61 -2.58 -21.19 -4.21
C ILE A 61 -2.69 -22.71 -3.93
N LEU A 62 -1.63 -23.32 -3.38
CA LEU A 62 -1.62 -24.74 -3.04
C LEU A 62 -2.66 -25.07 -1.97
N GLN A 63 -2.81 -24.21 -0.97
CA GLN A 63 -3.86 -24.37 0.05
C GLN A 63 -5.26 -24.26 -0.57
N ALA A 64 -5.49 -23.28 -1.43
CA ALA A 64 -6.77 -23.12 -2.15
C ALA A 64 -7.08 -24.30 -3.05
N ALA A 65 -6.06 -24.89 -3.69
CA ALA A 65 -6.22 -26.09 -4.54
C ALA A 65 -6.74 -27.32 -3.78
N ARG A 66 -6.42 -27.45 -2.47
CA ARG A 66 -6.95 -28.56 -1.63
C ARG A 66 -8.47 -28.56 -1.55
N TYR A 67 -9.12 -27.41 -1.62
CA TYR A 67 -10.59 -27.32 -1.60
C TYR A 67 -11.26 -27.94 -2.83
N LYS A 68 -10.51 -28.29 -3.88
CA LYS A 68 -11.02 -29.09 -5.00
C LYS A 68 -11.30 -30.56 -4.61
N THR A 69 -10.60 -31.09 -3.60
CA THR A 69 -10.77 -32.45 -3.09
C THR A 69 -11.40 -32.51 -1.69
N GLU A 70 -11.12 -31.53 -0.86
CA GLU A 70 -11.54 -31.44 0.54
C GLU A 70 -12.76 -30.52 0.76
N GLY A 71 -13.12 -29.69 -0.24
CA GLY A 71 -14.22 -28.74 -0.19
C GLY A 71 -15.17 -28.85 -1.38
N LYS A 72 -15.75 -27.71 -1.76
CA LYS A 72 -16.70 -27.62 -2.90
C LYS A 72 -16.10 -26.96 -4.14
N CYS A 73 -14.85 -26.57 -4.10
CA CYS A 73 -14.22 -25.81 -5.17
C CYS A 73 -14.17 -26.60 -6.47
N LYS A 74 -14.72 -26.02 -7.54
CA LYS A 74 -14.69 -26.57 -8.89
C LYS A 74 -13.74 -25.80 -9.79
N ILE A 75 -13.52 -24.50 -9.49
CA ILE A 75 -12.74 -23.59 -10.29
C ILE A 75 -11.78 -22.82 -9.38
N LEU A 76 -10.49 -22.93 -9.67
CA LEU A 76 -9.44 -22.13 -9.04
C LEU A 76 -8.87 -21.13 -10.04
N ILE A 77 -9.02 -19.86 -9.72
CA ILE A 77 -8.49 -18.74 -10.52
C ILE A 77 -7.37 -18.06 -9.77
N VAL A 78 -6.26 -17.80 -10.44
CA VAL A 78 -5.15 -17.04 -9.88
C VAL A 78 -4.99 -15.77 -10.68
N THR A 79 -4.82 -14.64 -10.00
CA THR A 79 -4.68 -13.31 -10.60
C THR A 79 -3.58 -12.51 -9.91
N GLY A 80 -3.27 -11.32 -10.44
CA GLY A 80 -2.35 -10.38 -9.83
C GLY A 80 -0.92 -10.45 -10.33
N CYS A 81 0.02 -9.98 -9.49
CA CYS A 81 1.39 -9.76 -9.93
C CYS A 81 2.15 -11.05 -10.23
N LEU A 82 1.95 -12.13 -9.44
CA LEU A 82 2.60 -13.41 -9.69
C LEU A 82 2.15 -14.01 -11.05
N SER A 83 0.83 -13.96 -11.31
CA SER A 83 0.27 -14.39 -12.60
C SER A 83 0.86 -13.63 -13.77
N GLN A 84 0.99 -12.30 -13.64
CA GLN A 84 1.55 -11.44 -14.68
C GLN A 84 3.03 -11.72 -14.93
N GLN A 85 3.80 -12.04 -13.89
CA GLN A 85 5.23 -12.31 -13.99
C GLN A 85 5.51 -13.64 -14.67
N TYR A 86 4.88 -14.72 -14.20
CA TYR A 86 5.19 -16.08 -14.66
C TYR A 86 4.25 -16.63 -15.73
N LYS A 87 3.13 -15.97 -15.94
CA LYS A 87 2.20 -16.26 -17.07
C LYS A 87 1.87 -17.77 -17.18
N GLN A 88 1.96 -18.31 -18.38
CA GLN A 88 1.61 -19.72 -18.64
C GLN A 88 2.51 -20.72 -17.92
N ASP A 89 3.74 -20.36 -17.54
CA ASP A 89 4.62 -21.28 -16.83
C ASP A 89 4.07 -21.61 -15.43
N LEU A 90 3.40 -20.66 -14.76
CA LEU A 90 2.70 -20.92 -13.50
C LEU A 90 1.61 -22.00 -13.66
N MET A 91 0.86 -22.02 -14.77
CA MET A 91 -0.15 -23.07 -15.02
C MET A 91 0.47 -24.43 -15.36
N LYS A 92 1.69 -24.48 -15.87
CA LYS A 92 2.39 -25.74 -16.13
C LYS A 92 2.89 -26.37 -14.84
N GLU A 93 3.46 -25.54 -13.96
CA GLU A 93 3.99 -25.97 -12.67
C GLU A 93 2.86 -26.29 -11.66
N MET A 94 1.71 -25.59 -11.78
CA MET A 94 0.55 -25.73 -10.90
C MET A 94 -0.70 -26.09 -11.73
N PRO A 95 -0.85 -27.36 -12.15
CA PRO A 95 -1.92 -27.82 -13.04
C PRO A 95 -3.33 -27.71 -12.42
N GLU A 96 -3.44 -27.52 -11.11
CA GLU A 96 -4.69 -27.28 -10.38
C GLU A 96 -5.34 -25.94 -10.75
N ILE A 97 -4.59 -24.99 -11.29
CA ILE A 97 -5.10 -23.69 -11.71
C ILE A 97 -5.92 -23.86 -12.99
N ASP A 98 -7.17 -23.38 -12.98
CA ASP A 98 -8.08 -23.43 -14.12
C ASP A 98 -8.01 -22.15 -14.96
N ALA A 99 -7.77 -21.00 -14.34
CA ALA A 99 -7.59 -19.74 -15.06
C ALA A 99 -6.52 -18.83 -14.42
N LEU A 100 -5.82 -18.10 -15.30
CA LEU A 100 -4.87 -17.03 -14.93
C LEU A 100 -5.34 -15.70 -15.50
N LEU A 101 -5.26 -14.65 -14.66
CA LEU A 101 -5.45 -13.27 -15.08
C LEU A 101 -4.24 -12.43 -14.67
N GLY A 102 -3.73 -11.64 -15.61
CA GLY A 102 -2.72 -10.63 -15.33
C GLY A 102 -3.30 -9.39 -14.64
N THR A 103 -2.44 -8.48 -14.27
CA THR A 103 -2.80 -7.23 -13.59
C THR A 103 -3.62 -6.26 -14.45
N GLY A 104 -3.53 -6.37 -15.79
CA GLY A 104 -4.35 -5.62 -16.74
C GLY A 104 -5.66 -6.29 -17.14
N SER A 105 -5.97 -7.49 -16.61
CA SER A 105 -7.10 -8.32 -17.05
C SER A 105 -8.19 -8.53 -15.97
N TRP A 106 -8.21 -7.70 -14.92
CA TRP A 106 -9.14 -7.80 -13.81
C TRP A 106 -10.63 -7.74 -14.27
N ASP A 107 -10.93 -7.01 -15.31
CA ASP A 107 -12.28 -6.84 -15.89
C ASP A 107 -12.76 -8.08 -16.64
N ARG A 108 -11.84 -8.98 -17.03
CA ARG A 108 -12.14 -10.26 -17.69
C ARG A 108 -12.43 -11.40 -16.74
N ILE A 109 -12.58 -11.14 -15.43
CA ILE A 109 -12.80 -12.19 -14.41
C ILE A 109 -14.03 -13.03 -14.73
N TRP A 110 -15.14 -12.41 -15.20
CA TRP A 110 -16.33 -13.14 -15.61
C TRP A 110 -16.08 -14.02 -16.84
N GLU A 111 -15.38 -13.49 -17.85
CA GLU A 111 -15.01 -14.23 -19.07
C GLU A 111 -14.15 -15.47 -18.74
N ALA A 112 -13.23 -15.33 -17.78
CA ALA A 112 -12.40 -16.43 -17.30
C ALA A 112 -13.25 -17.56 -16.69
N ILE A 113 -14.19 -17.20 -15.80
CA ILE A 113 -15.14 -18.16 -15.20
C ILE A 113 -15.98 -18.86 -16.27
N ASP A 114 -16.55 -18.11 -17.23
CA ASP A 114 -17.36 -18.68 -18.30
C ASP A 114 -16.56 -19.62 -19.21
N THR A 115 -15.31 -19.26 -19.52
CA THR A 115 -14.39 -20.11 -20.30
C THR A 115 -14.09 -21.43 -19.60
N VAL A 116 -13.82 -21.39 -18.29
CA VAL A 116 -13.55 -22.60 -17.50
C VAL A 116 -14.82 -23.48 -17.39
N LYS A 117 -16.00 -22.89 -17.19
CA LYS A 117 -17.27 -23.61 -17.18
C LYS A 117 -17.58 -24.35 -18.50
N LYS A 118 -17.02 -23.86 -19.61
CA LYS A 118 -17.09 -24.55 -20.93
C LYS A 118 -16.00 -25.61 -21.12
N GLY A 119 -15.30 -25.99 -20.05
CA GLY A 119 -14.30 -27.07 -20.04
C GLY A 119 -12.94 -26.69 -20.62
N ARG A 120 -12.59 -25.41 -20.70
CA ARG A 120 -11.32 -24.94 -21.23
C ARG A 120 -10.58 -24.12 -20.17
N LYS A 121 -9.26 -24.31 -20.06
CA LYS A 121 -8.42 -23.42 -19.25
C LYS A 121 -8.39 -22.02 -19.89
N ALA A 122 -8.30 -20.97 -19.04
CA ALA A 122 -8.20 -19.59 -19.49
C ALA A 122 -6.90 -18.94 -19.04
N CYS A 123 -6.33 -18.09 -19.90
CA CYS A 123 -5.13 -17.31 -19.58
C CYS A 123 -5.25 -15.93 -20.26
N TYR A 124 -5.45 -14.89 -19.47
CA TYR A 124 -5.59 -13.52 -19.94
C TYR A 124 -4.47 -12.66 -19.34
N MET A 125 -3.56 -12.17 -20.17
CA MET A 125 -2.35 -11.44 -19.80
C MET A 125 -2.26 -10.12 -20.56
N ASP A 126 -3.34 -9.35 -20.47
CA ASP A 126 -3.41 -8.06 -21.14
C ASP A 126 -2.49 -7.05 -20.45
N ASP A 127 -1.91 -6.14 -21.22
CA ASP A 127 -1.21 -4.99 -20.69
C ASP A 127 -2.21 -4.03 -20.03
N VAL A 128 -1.75 -3.26 -19.06
CA VAL A 128 -2.59 -2.22 -18.45
C VAL A 128 -2.86 -1.14 -19.49
N SER A 129 -4.06 -1.18 -20.08
CA SER A 129 -4.53 -0.26 -21.10
C SER A 129 -5.66 0.67 -20.60
N HIS A 130 -6.22 0.35 -19.45
CA HIS A 130 -7.28 1.11 -18.80
C HIS A 130 -7.28 0.85 -17.30
N LEU A 131 -7.90 1.77 -16.57
CA LEU A 131 -8.16 1.63 -15.13
C LEU A 131 -9.68 1.61 -14.90
N TYR A 132 -10.09 1.07 -13.77
CA TYR A 132 -11.46 1.24 -13.30
C TYR A 132 -11.75 2.75 -13.12
N ASN A 133 -13.03 3.12 -13.20
CA ASN A 133 -13.50 4.48 -13.03
C ASN A 133 -14.69 4.52 -12.06
N GLN A 134 -15.24 5.70 -11.80
CA GLN A 134 -16.37 5.91 -10.90
C GLN A 134 -17.65 5.10 -11.23
N ASN A 135 -17.77 4.60 -12.47
CA ASN A 135 -18.91 3.79 -12.91
C ASN A 135 -18.63 2.28 -12.84
N THR A 136 -17.38 1.90 -12.54
CA THR A 136 -17.02 0.48 -12.39
C THR A 136 -17.55 -0.03 -11.05
N SER A 137 -18.30 -1.13 -11.09
CA SER A 137 -18.79 -1.76 -9.87
C SER A 137 -17.63 -2.16 -8.96
N ARG A 138 -17.70 -1.77 -7.71
CA ARG A 138 -16.70 -2.09 -6.70
C ARG A 138 -17.39 -2.50 -5.41
N LEU A 139 -17.03 -3.64 -4.85
CA LEU A 139 -17.47 -4.07 -3.53
C LEU A 139 -16.33 -3.84 -2.54
N ARG A 140 -16.42 -2.77 -1.76
CA ARG A 140 -15.38 -2.45 -0.76
C ARG A 140 -15.34 -3.49 0.34
N THR A 141 -14.15 -3.92 0.70
CA THR A 141 -13.85 -4.82 1.82
C THR A 141 -13.20 -4.08 3.00
N THR A 142 -12.80 -2.83 2.77
CA THR A 142 -12.34 -1.93 3.83
C THR A 142 -13.49 -1.45 4.72
N PRO A 143 -13.21 -0.99 5.94
CA PRO A 143 -14.21 -0.39 6.82
C PRO A 143 -14.98 0.74 6.15
N LYS A 144 -16.25 0.93 6.53
CA LYS A 144 -17.14 1.92 5.89
C LYS A 144 -16.60 3.36 5.92
N TYR A 145 -15.80 3.69 6.92
CA TYR A 145 -15.26 5.02 7.15
C TYR A 145 -13.93 5.32 6.46
N SER A 146 -13.23 4.32 5.93
CA SER A 146 -11.94 4.48 5.24
C SER A 146 -11.94 3.75 3.90
N ALA A 147 -11.30 4.34 2.87
CA ALA A 147 -11.19 3.73 1.56
C ALA A 147 -9.85 4.07 0.89
N TYR A 148 -9.27 3.08 0.20
CA TYR A 148 -8.19 3.33 -0.74
C TYR A 148 -8.76 3.79 -2.09
N VAL A 149 -8.09 4.77 -2.71
CA VAL A 149 -8.43 5.30 -4.05
C VAL A 149 -7.18 5.21 -4.92
N LYS A 150 -7.19 4.30 -5.87
CA LYS A 150 -6.09 4.13 -6.84
C LYS A 150 -6.22 5.18 -7.93
N ILE A 151 -5.28 6.13 -7.98
CA ILE A 151 -5.29 7.25 -8.91
C ILE A 151 -4.46 6.99 -10.18
N GLY A 152 -3.60 5.99 -10.14
CA GLY A 152 -2.78 5.57 -11.27
C GLY A 152 -2.26 4.14 -11.10
N GLU A 153 -1.75 3.56 -12.18
CA GLU A 153 -1.16 2.22 -12.25
C GLU A 153 0.16 2.29 -13.01
N GLY A 154 1.10 1.39 -12.68
CA GLY A 154 2.40 1.34 -13.32
C GLY A 154 3.36 2.44 -12.89
N CYS A 155 4.62 2.37 -13.35
CA CYS A 155 5.67 3.29 -12.94
C CYS A 155 6.74 3.44 -14.03
N ASN A 156 7.20 4.68 -14.25
CA ASN A 156 8.24 5.02 -15.23
C ASN A 156 9.63 5.30 -14.60
N ASN A 157 9.80 5.07 -13.27
CA ASN A 157 11.06 5.43 -12.59
C ASN A 157 12.21 4.49 -12.95
N GLY A 158 11.95 3.21 -13.26
CA GLY A 158 12.97 2.28 -13.75
C GLY A 158 14.02 1.89 -12.72
N CYS A 159 13.68 1.89 -11.41
CA CYS A 159 14.61 1.46 -10.36
C CYS A 159 15.12 0.04 -10.63
N SER A 160 16.42 -0.20 -10.46
CA SER A 160 17.10 -1.43 -10.88
C SER A 160 16.66 -2.69 -10.12
N PHE A 161 16.09 -2.54 -8.92
CA PHE A 161 15.58 -3.61 -8.07
C PHE A 161 14.09 -3.90 -8.27
N CYS A 162 13.38 -3.08 -9.07
CA CYS A 162 11.93 -3.05 -9.03
C CYS A 162 11.29 -3.80 -10.19
N ILE A 163 10.43 -4.77 -9.86
CA ILE A 163 9.69 -5.57 -10.84
C ILE A 163 8.42 -4.86 -11.38
N ILE A 164 8.00 -3.75 -10.77
CA ILE A 164 6.74 -3.07 -11.09
C ILE A 164 6.55 -2.75 -12.57
N PRO A 165 7.54 -2.20 -13.31
CA PRO A 165 7.35 -1.96 -14.74
C PRO A 165 7.02 -3.21 -15.55
N HIS A 166 7.47 -4.39 -15.12
CA HIS A 166 7.21 -5.66 -15.79
C HIS A 166 5.81 -6.22 -15.45
N VAL A 167 5.34 -6.03 -14.20
CA VAL A 167 4.08 -6.64 -13.75
C VAL A 167 2.91 -5.68 -13.72
N ARG A 168 3.15 -4.36 -13.71
CA ARG A 168 2.11 -3.31 -13.67
C ARG A 168 2.21 -2.31 -14.82
N GLY A 169 3.22 -2.46 -15.68
CA GLY A 169 3.41 -1.63 -16.86
C GLY A 169 3.92 -0.22 -16.58
N LYS A 170 3.81 0.62 -17.60
CA LYS A 170 4.15 2.05 -17.53
C LYS A 170 3.07 2.82 -16.80
N LEU A 171 3.41 4.04 -16.34
CA LEU A 171 2.47 4.94 -15.70
C LEU A 171 1.23 5.17 -16.59
N TYR A 172 0.08 4.91 -16.00
CA TYR A 172 -1.24 5.18 -16.56
C TYR A 172 -2.10 5.83 -15.48
N SER A 173 -2.39 7.12 -15.62
CA SER A 173 -3.13 7.92 -14.63
C SER A 173 -4.63 7.96 -14.95
N ARG A 174 -5.45 7.94 -13.91
CA ARG A 174 -6.89 8.21 -14.06
C ARG A 174 -7.12 9.70 -14.29
N PRO A 175 -8.11 10.09 -15.12
CA PRO A 175 -8.54 11.48 -15.22
C PRO A 175 -8.95 12.07 -13.87
N VAL A 176 -8.61 13.34 -13.63
CA VAL A 176 -8.94 14.04 -12.38
C VAL A 176 -10.43 13.94 -12.07
N ASP A 177 -11.30 14.19 -13.04
CA ASP A 177 -12.76 14.14 -12.89
C ASP A 177 -13.25 12.76 -12.42
N SER A 178 -12.63 11.69 -12.92
CA SER A 178 -12.96 10.31 -12.54
C SER A 178 -12.64 10.05 -11.07
N VAL A 179 -11.48 10.53 -10.59
CA VAL A 179 -11.08 10.37 -9.19
C VAL A 179 -11.98 11.21 -8.28
N VAL A 180 -12.25 12.45 -8.65
CA VAL A 180 -13.14 13.35 -7.90
C VAL A 180 -14.54 12.75 -7.79
N ALA A 181 -15.11 12.24 -8.88
CA ALA A 181 -16.42 11.62 -8.87
C ALA A 181 -16.48 10.37 -7.97
N GLU A 182 -15.44 9.52 -7.97
CA GLU A 182 -15.38 8.37 -7.05
C GLU A 182 -15.34 8.85 -5.59
N VAL A 183 -14.51 9.85 -5.26
CA VAL A 183 -14.41 10.35 -3.90
C VAL A 183 -15.72 10.99 -3.43
N GLN A 184 -16.45 11.67 -4.31
CA GLN A 184 -17.79 12.19 -4.00
C GLN A 184 -18.78 11.06 -3.66
N GLN A 185 -18.76 9.95 -4.41
CA GLN A 185 -19.57 8.78 -4.11
C GLN A 185 -19.18 8.14 -2.76
N LEU A 186 -17.87 7.99 -2.51
CA LEU A 186 -17.37 7.48 -1.24
C LEU A 186 -17.78 8.36 -0.04
N ALA A 187 -17.73 9.68 -0.20
CA ALA A 187 -18.19 10.62 0.82
C ALA A 187 -19.71 10.49 1.08
N ALA A 188 -20.53 10.33 0.03
CA ALA A 188 -21.96 10.10 0.16
C ALA A 188 -22.27 8.75 0.86
N ASP A 189 -21.41 7.76 0.71
CA ASP A 189 -21.48 6.45 1.41
C ASP A 189 -20.96 6.52 2.87
N GLY A 190 -20.50 7.69 3.35
CA GLY A 190 -20.06 7.90 4.73
C GLY A 190 -18.58 7.66 4.95
N VAL A 191 -17.75 7.56 3.92
CA VAL A 191 -16.28 7.49 4.04
C VAL A 191 -15.77 8.83 4.57
N LYS A 192 -14.93 8.78 5.59
CA LYS A 192 -14.30 9.95 6.24
C LYS A 192 -12.82 10.09 5.88
N GLU A 193 -12.14 8.98 5.63
CA GLU A 193 -10.73 8.94 5.22
C GLU A 193 -10.58 8.34 3.83
N ILE A 194 -9.84 9.03 2.95
CA ILE A 194 -9.37 8.48 1.69
C ILE A 194 -7.86 8.39 1.67
N ASN A 195 -7.37 7.25 1.20
CA ASN A 195 -5.95 6.95 1.06
C ASN A 195 -5.63 6.91 -0.43
N LEU A 196 -4.98 7.95 -0.95
CA LEU A 196 -4.59 8.03 -2.37
C LEU A 196 -3.37 7.17 -2.62
N ILE A 197 -3.47 6.26 -3.58
CA ILE A 197 -2.42 5.31 -3.92
C ILE A 197 -2.14 5.23 -5.43
N ALA A 198 -0.87 5.11 -5.76
CA ALA A 198 -0.31 4.68 -7.03
C ALA A 198 1.01 3.94 -6.75
N GLN A 199 1.78 3.55 -7.75
CA GLN A 199 3.15 3.05 -7.53
C GLN A 199 4.11 4.21 -7.27
N ASP A 200 3.82 5.38 -7.83
CA ASP A 200 4.44 6.67 -7.55
C ASP A 200 3.33 7.72 -7.63
N THR A 201 2.83 8.12 -6.48
CA THR A 201 1.69 9.04 -6.36
C THR A 201 2.06 10.46 -6.80
N THR A 202 3.32 10.87 -6.62
CA THR A 202 3.80 12.19 -7.05
C THR A 202 3.86 12.34 -8.56
N SER A 203 4.02 11.24 -9.31
CA SER A 203 4.01 11.25 -10.78
C SER A 203 2.61 11.25 -11.42
N TYR A 204 1.54 11.23 -10.61
CA TYR A 204 0.17 11.24 -11.11
C TYR A 204 -0.07 12.36 -12.13
N GLY A 205 -0.60 11.99 -13.29
CA GLY A 205 -0.96 12.93 -14.37
C GLY A 205 0.20 13.30 -15.31
N VAL A 206 1.45 12.87 -15.02
CA VAL A 206 2.59 13.17 -15.92
C VAL A 206 2.38 12.60 -17.32
N ASP A 207 1.75 11.44 -17.45
CA ASP A 207 1.37 10.82 -18.70
C ASP A 207 0.23 11.55 -19.42
N LEU A 208 -0.62 12.28 -18.70
CA LEU A 208 -1.75 13.03 -19.25
C LEU A 208 -1.38 14.45 -19.66
N ALA A 209 -0.55 15.14 -18.87
CA ALA A 209 -0.30 16.58 -19.00
C ALA A 209 1.19 16.96 -19.16
N GLY A 210 2.11 15.99 -19.06
CA GLY A 210 3.56 16.24 -19.08
C GLY A 210 4.12 16.77 -17.75
N HIS A 211 3.26 16.98 -16.73
CA HIS A 211 3.63 17.39 -15.37
C HIS A 211 2.68 16.75 -14.36
N SER A 212 3.04 16.75 -13.08
CA SER A 212 2.19 16.19 -12.02
C SER A 212 0.89 16.97 -11.87
N LEU A 213 -0.25 16.25 -11.92
CA LEU A 213 -1.58 16.78 -11.64
C LEU A 213 -2.02 16.54 -10.18
N LEU A 214 -1.15 15.99 -9.34
CA LEU A 214 -1.49 15.72 -7.94
C LEU A 214 -1.92 17.00 -7.17
N PRO A 215 -1.25 18.16 -7.30
CA PRO A 215 -1.70 19.38 -6.63
C PRO A 215 -3.09 19.83 -7.11
N GLU A 216 -3.40 19.70 -8.40
CA GLU A 216 -4.72 20.02 -8.95
C GLU A 216 -5.80 19.11 -8.38
N LEU A 217 -5.55 17.79 -8.37
CA LEU A 217 -6.45 16.80 -7.79
C LEU A 217 -6.73 17.12 -6.31
N LEU A 218 -5.69 17.36 -5.52
CA LEU A 218 -5.84 17.66 -4.08
C LEU A 218 -6.70 18.90 -3.83
N ARG A 219 -6.53 20.00 -4.62
CA ARG A 219 -7.37 21.19 -4.50
C ARG A 219 -8.86 20.92 -4.78
N GLN A 220 -9.18 19.92 -5.57
CA GLN A 220 -10.57 19.52 -5.80
C GLN A 220 -11.06 18.62 -4.66
N LEU A 221 -10.26 17.67 -4.21
CA LEU A 221 -10.64 16.71 -3.18
C LEU A 221 -10.89 17.36 -1.81
N VAL A 222 -10.11 18.37 -1.42
CA VAL A 222 -10.31 19.07 -0.14
C VAL A 222 -11.64 19.81 -0.05
N LYS A 223 -12.29 20.10 -1.19
CA LYS A 223 -13.61 20.76 -1.25
C LYS A 223 -14.77 19.79 -1.05
N ILE A 224 -14.53 18.47 -1.07
CA ILE A 224 -15.58 17.47 -0.92
C ILE A 224 -16.03 17.42 0.53
N ASP A 225 -17.30 17.67 0.78
CA ASP A 225 -17.92 17.52 2.08
C ASP A 225 -17.97 16.05 2.49
N GLY A 226 -17.88 15.78 3.81
CA GLY A 226 -17.86 14.41 4.36
C GLY A 226 -16.46 13.82 4.48
N ILE A 227 -15.53 14.08 3.54
CA ILE A 227 -14.13 13.69 3.69
C ILE A 227 -13.45 14.58 4.73
N ARG A 228 -12.79 13.93 5.70
CA ARG A 228 -12.07 14.57 6.81
C ARG A 228 -10.57 14.40 6.67
N TRP A 229 -10.11 13.24 6.15
CA TRP A 229 -8.71 12.92 5.95
C TRP A 229 -8.44 12.50 4.51
N ILE A 230 -7.39 13.09 3.93
CA ILE A 230 -6.80 12.73 2.65
C ILE A 230 -5.35 12.38 2.92
N ARG A 231 -5.00 11.12 2.78
CA ARG A 231 -3.65 10.61 3.01
C ARG A 231 -2.98 10.25 1.70
N LEU A 232 -1.69 10.58 1.60
CA LEU A 232 -0.87 10.32 0.43
C LEU A 232 0.11 9.20 0.75
N PHE A 233 0.13 8.16 -0.07
CA PHE A 233 1.10 7.07 0.03
C PHE A 233 2.02 7.03 -1.18
N TYR A 234 3.20 6.44 -1.02
CA TYR A 234 4.15 6.16 -2.09
C TYR A 234 4.57 7.41 -2.87
N LEU A 235 5.01 8.43 -2.16
CA LEU A 235 5.57 9.64 -2.74
C LEU A 235 7.01 9.38 -3.22
N TYR A 236 7.42 10.08 -4.26
CA TYR A 236 8.77 9.96 -4.80
C TYR A 236 9.43 11.36 -4.85
N PRO A 237 10.69 11.53 -4.43
CA PRO A 237 11.32 12.85 -4.28
C PRO A 237 11.30 13.69 -5.55
N HIS A 238 11.54 13.09 -6.72
CA HIS A 238 11.70 13.77 -8.01
C HIS A 238 10.52 14.68 -8.40
N TYR A 239 9.30 14.27 -8.10
CA TYR A 239 8.09 15.06 -8.38
C TYR A 239 7.52 15.73 -7.13
N PHE A 240 8.25 15.73 -6.02
CA PHE A 240 7.82 16.40 -4.78
C PHE A 240 8.10 17.90 -4.88
N THR A 241 7.12 18.66 -5.35
CA THR A 241 7.23 20.10 -5.60
C THR A 241 6.95 20.92 -4.34
N ASP A 242 7.43 22.20 -4.34
CA ASP A 242 7.11 23.16 -3.27
C ASP A 242 5.59 23.42 -3.19
N GLU A 243 4.88 23.39 -4.32
CA GLU A 243 3.42 23.48 -4.39
C GLU A 243 2.71 22.31 -3.66
N LEU A 244 3.18 21.08 -3.85
CA LEU A 244 2.65 19.91 -3.13
C LEU A 244 2.91 20.04 -1.63
N MET A 245 4.12 20.45 -1.25
CA MET A 245 4.49 20.69 0.15
C MET A 245 3.57 21.73 0.79
N ASP A 246 3.35 22.84 0.10
CA ASP A 246 2.45 23.91 0.55
C ASP A 246 1.02 23.42 0.78
N LEU A 247 0.50 22.53 -0.08
CA LEU A 247 -0.83 21.95 0.10
C LEU A 247 -0.88 21.04 1.33
N ILE A 248 0.09 20.14 1.49
CA ILE A 248 0.16 19.26 2.66
C ILE A 248 0.23 20.04 3.97
N VAL A 249 0.94 21.19 3.97
CA VAL A 249 1.10 22.01 5.16
C VAL A 249 -0.11 22.90 5.45
N LYS A 250 -0.79 23.40 4.41
CA LYS A 250 -1.84 24.44 4.58
C LYS A 250 -3.25 23.85 4.68
N GLU A 251 -3.51 22.71 4.03
CA GLU A 251 -4.85 22.14 3.96
C GLU A 251 -5.10 21.19 5.14
N GLU A 252 -6.08 21.52 5.98
CA GLU A 252 -6.38 20.73 7.19
C GLU A 252 -6.87 19.31 6.91
N LYS A 253 -7.54 19.11 5.77
CA LYS A 253 -8.03 17.78 5.38
C LYS A 253 -6.92 16.86 4.87
N ILE A 254 -5.79 17.41 4.42
CA ILE A 254 -4.63 16.60 4.02
C ILE A 254 -3.87 16.23 5.29
N CYS A 255 -3.75 14.92 5.54
CA CYS A 255 -2.98 14.44 6.69
C CYS A 255 -1.56 14.99 6.67
N PRO A 256 -1.01 15.47 7.80
CA PRO A 256 0.38 15.95 7.88
C PRO A 256 1.37 14.79 7.86
N TYR A 257 1.28 13.97 6.84
CA TYR A 257 1.94 12.67 6.71
C TYR A 257 2.59 12.56 5.34
N VAL A 258 3.87 12.28 5.31
CA VAL A 258 4.68 12.16 4.08
C VAL A 258 5.32 10.79 4.06
N ASP A 259 4.75 9.86 3.28
CA ASP A 259 5.33 8.54 3.00
C ASP A 259 6.24 8.65 1.77
N LEU A 260 7.56 8.68 2.00
CA LEU A 260 8.58 8.96 1.00
C LEU A 260 9.66 7.86 0.98
N PRO A 261 9.46 6.76 0.26
CA PRO A 261 10.42 5.67 0.16
C PRO A 261 11.73 6.11 -0.51
N LEU A 262 12.73 6.47 0.28
CA LEU A 262 14.05 6.95 -0.18
C LEU A 262 14.94 5.81 -0.67
N GLN A 263 14.78 4.62 -0.13
CA GLN A 263 15.48 3.37 -0.40
C GLN A 263 16.92 3.34 0.13
N HIS A 264 17.71 4.39 -0.04
CA HIS A 264 19.04 4.58 0.52
C HIS A 264 19.40 6.07 0.58
N ILE A 265 20.60 6.41 1.10
CA ILE A 265 21.12 7.78 1.11
C ILE A 265 22.48 7.90 0.41
N SER A 266 23.31 6.85 0.40
CA SER A 266 24.60 6.89 -0.31
C SER A 266 24.40 7.18 -1.79
N GLN A 267 25.12 8.17 -2.32
CA GLN A 267 25.06 8.54 -3.74
C GLN A 267 25.37 7.35 -4.66
N THR A 268 26.35 6.53 -4.29
CA THR A 268 26.80 5.37 -5.07
C THR A 268 25.71 4.29 -5.13
N VAL A 269 25.06 4.01 -3.99
CA VAL A 269 23.97 3.03 -3.93
C VAL A 269 22.75 3.55 -4.69
N LEU A 270 22.38 4.82 -4.54
CA LEU A 270 21.27 5.43 -5.30
C LEU A 270 21.50 5.36 -6.83
N GLN A 271 22.73 5.56 -7.28
CA GLN A 271 23.08 5.39 -8.70
C GLN A 271 22.96 3.93 -9.17
N ARG A 272 23.44 2.95 -8.40
CA ARG A 272 23.25 1.52 -8.69
C ARG A 272 21.77 1.12 -8.66
N MET A 273 20.98 1.70 -7.78
CA MET A 273 19.51 1.55 -7.72
C MET A 273 18.80 2.23 -8.89
N ASN A 274 19.53 2.96 -9.75
CA ASN A 274 18.96 3.78 -10.83
C ASN A 274 17.90 4.78 -10.34
N ARG A 275 18.15 5.38 -9.17
CA ARG A 275 17.29 6.45 -8.62
C ARG A 275 17.56 7.75 -9.35
N ARG A 276 16.52 8.54 -9.60
CA ARG A 276 16.62 9.84 -10.32
C ARG A 276 17.17 10.94 -9.43
N ASP A 277 16.94 10.85 -8.12
CA ASP A 277 17.35 11.84 -7.15
C ASP A 277 18.74 11.52 -6.63
N SER A 278 19.59 12.56 -6.53
CA SER A 278 20.89 12.48 -5.89
C SER A 278 20.76 12.54 -4.36
N GLU A 279 21.83 12.16 -3.65
CA GLU A 279 21.96 12.36 -2.21
C GLU A 279 21.66 13.82 -1.82
N GLU A 280 22.21 14.79 -2.56
CA GLU A 280 22.01 16.22 -2.30
C GLU A 280 20.54 16.62 -2.44
N ASP A 281 19.83 16.13 -3.46
CA ASP A 281 18.39 16.39 -3.66
C ASP A 281 17.58 15.86 -2.49
N VAL A 282 17.87 14.60 -2.07
CA VAL A 282 17.21 13.99 -0.92
C VAL A 282 17.45 14.81 0.35
N ARG A 283 18.71 15.12 0.67
CA ARG A 283 19.03 15.91 1.88
C ARG A 283 18.40 17.30 1.85
N ARG A 284 18.37 17.95 0.68
CA ARG A 284 17.72 19.25 0.49
C ARG A 284 16.21 19.16 0.74
N LEU A 285 15.53 18.14 0.19
CA LEU A 285 14.10 17.89 0.42
C LEU A 285 13.81 17.61 1.90
N MET A 286 14.58 16.72 2.53
CA MET A 286 14.40 16.40 3.95
C MET A 286 14.56 17.63 4.83
N LYS A 287 15.58 18.47 4.56
CA LYS A 287 15.79 19.73 5.29
C LYS A 287 14.57 20.68 5.14
N LYS A 288 13.97 20.75 3.94
CA LYS A 288 12.75 21.55 3.73
C LYS A 288 11.58 21.00 4.54
N LEU A 289 11.33 19.69 4.48
CA LEU A 289 10.24 19.03 5.22
C LEU A 289 10.36 19.24 6.73
N CYS A 290 11.57 19.04 7.30
CA CYS A 290 11.81 19.24 8.73
C CYS A 290 11.70 20.71 9.18
N SER A 291 11.96 21.68 8.29
CA SER A 291 11.95 23.11 8.62
C SER A 291 10.57 23.78 8.46
N HIS A 292 9.55 23.05 8.05
CA HIS A 292 8.22 23.60 7.82
C HIS A 292 7.52 23.93 9.14
N GLY A 293 6.75 25.03 9.15
CA GLY A 293 6.08 25.53 10.36
C GLY A 293 5.06 24.55 10.97
N ARG A 294 4.41 23.68 10.15
CA ARG A 294 3.58 22.58 10.62
C ARG A 294 4.47 21.35 10.82
N LYS A 295 4.35 20.69 11.96
CA LYS A 295 5.03 19.41 12.21
C LYS A 295 4.47 18.36 11.24
N LEU A 296 5.33 17.82 10.39
CA LEU A 296 5.01 16.73 9.47
C LEU A 296 5.51 15.42 10.05
N THR A 297 4.72 14.37 9.92
CA THR A 297 5.17 13.00 10.15
C THR A 297 5.87 12.50 8.90
N LEU A 298 7.10 12.05 9.08
CA LEU A 298 7.96 11.57 8.01
C LEU A 298 8.10 10.06 8.10
N ARG A 299 7.55 9.37 7.11
CA ARG A 299 7.76 7.94 6.91
C ARG A 299 8.66 7.69 5.72
N SER A 300 9.59 6.76 5.86
CA SER A 300 10.44 6.32 4.75
C SER A 300 10.56 4.81 4.71
N THR A 301 11.12 4.33 3.62
CA THR A 301 11.46 2.92 3.43
C THR A 301 12.88 2.84 2.91
N PHE A 302 13.67 1.92 3.48
CA PHE A 302 15.06 1.68 3.08
C PHE A 302 15.28 0.20 2.72
N ILE A 303 16.20 -0.03 1.78
CA ILE A 303 16.68 -1.34 1.39
C ILE A 303 18.12 -1.46 1.86
N VAL A 304 18.43 -2.49 2.64
CA VAL A 304 19.77 -2.82 3.11
C VAL A 304 20.31 -4.05 2.40
N GLY A 305 21.63 -4.13 2.25
CA GLY A 305 22.27 -5.25 1.54
C GLY A 305 22.04 -5.23 0.04
N PHE A 306 21.86 -4.04 -0.56
CA PHE A 306 21.82 -3.88 -2.00
C PHE A 306 23.16 -4.31 -2.61
N PRO A 307 23.19 -4.92 -3.84
CA PRO A 307 24.43 -5.37 -4.46
C PRO A 307 25.54 -4.30 -4.46
N GLY A 308 26.69 -4.66 -3.90
CA GLY A 308 27.86 -3.79 -3.74
C GLY A 308 27.76 -2.72 -2.67
N GLU A 309 26.75 -2.74 -1.78
CA GLU A 309 26.66 -1.85 -0.62
C GLU A 309 27.80 -2.14 0.36
N THR A 310 28.66 -1.16 0.61
CA THR A 310 29.76 -1.30 1.56
C THR A 310 29.31 -1.06 3.00
N GLU A 311 30.19 -1.38 3.96
CA GLU A 311 29.91 -1.11 5.38
C GLU A 311 29.83 0.41 5.66
N GLU A 312 30.70 1.19 5.01
CA GLU A 312 30.72 2.65 5.16
C GLU A 312 29.41 3.27 4.63
N GLU A 313 28.89 2.79 3.50
CA GLU A 313 27.61 3.23 2.92
C GLU A 313 26.42 2.86 3.82
N PHE A 314 26.47 1.67 4.44
CA PHE A 314 25.47 1.27 5.40
C PHE A 314 25.52 2.12 6.70
N GLN A 315 26.73 2.41 7.21
CA GLN A 315 26.86 3.29 8.37
C GLN A 315 26.41 4.72 8.06
N GLU A 316 26.63 5.22 6.84
CA GLU A 316 26.07 6.51 6.39
C GLU A 316 24.54 6.50 6.45
N LEU A 317 23.89 5.41 6.02
CA LEU A 317 22.44 5.25 6.14
C LEU A 317 21.96 5.28 7.60
N CYS A 318 22.66 4.57 8.48
CA CYS A 318 22.37 4.56 9.91
C CYS A 318 22.43 5.96 10.54
N GLU A 319 23.48 6.71 10.21
CA GLU A 319 23.65 8.08 10.69
C GLU A 319 22.60 9.04 10.08
N PHE A 320 22.22 8.83 8.83
CA PHE A 320 21.15 9.60 8.19
C PHE A 320 19.81 9.40 8.88
N VAL A 321 19.42 8.15 9.18
CA VAL A 321 18.18 7.84 9.88
C VAL A 321 18.17 8.47 11.28
N LYS A 322 19.24 8.36 12.04
CA LYS A 322 19.37 9.01 13.37
C LYS A 322 19.22 10.53 13.30
N LYS A 323 19.87 11.18 12.31
CA LYS A 323 19.89 12.66 12.21
C LYS A 323 18.62 13.25 11.63
N THR A 324 17.92 12.51 10.78
CA THR A 324 16.67 12.96 10.18
C THR A 324 15.49 12.79 11.13
N GLU A 325 15.61 11.86 12.11
CA GLU A 325 14.58 11.59 13.12
C GLU A 325 13.23 11.27 12.47
N PHE A 326 13.24 10.31 11.52
CA PHE A 326 11.99 9.82 10.94
C PHE A 326 11.04 9.31 12.02
N ASP A 327 9.77 9.65 11.90
CA ASP A 327 8.74 9.14 12.79
C ASP A 327 8.58 7.62 12.60
N ASP A 328 8.56 7.17 11.33
CA ASP A 328 8.45 5.76 10.97
C ASP A 328 9.42 5.38 9.84
N VAL A 329 10.01 4.19 9.93
CA VAL A 329 10.84 3.61 8.87
C VAL A 329 10.52 2.14 8.68
N GLY A 330 10.21 1.77 7.43
CA GLY A 330 10.23 0.37 7.01
C GLY A 330 11.60 0.00 6.46
N VAL A 331 12.16 -1.13 6.90
CA VAL A 331 13.42 -1.66 6.36
C VAL A 331 13.14 -2.97 5.66
N PHE A 332 13.74 -3.16 4.48
CA PHE A 332 13.71 -4.42 3.75
C PHE A 332 15.14 -4.87 3.45
N THR A 333 15.40 -6.15 3.58
CA THR A 333 16.60 -6.74 2.95
C THR A 333 16.40 -6.75 1.45
N TYR A 334 17.47 -6.50 0.68
CA TYR A 334 17.40 -6.60 -0.77
C TYR A 334 17.00 -8.02 -1.19
N SER A 335 15.95 -8.11 -2.00
CA SER A 335 15.45 -9.35 -2.59
C SER A 335 15.88 -9.41 -4.06
N GLN A 336 16.54 -10.51 -4.45
CA GLN A 336 17.01 -10.72 -5.82
C GLN A 336 15.86 -11.22 -6.70
N GLU A 337 15.17 -10.26 -7.36
CA GLU A 337 13.97 -10.56 -8.15
C GLU A 337 14.28 -10.83 -9.61
N ASP A 338 13.80 -11.95 -10.13
CA ASP A 338 13.96 -12.34 -11.54
C ASP A 338 13.48 -11.25 -12.51
N GLY A 339 14.29 -10.97 -13.51
CA GLY A 339 13.98 -9.95 -14.53
C GLY A 339 14.35 -8.53 -14.14
N THR A 340 14.90 -8.29 -12.94
CA THR A 340 15.40 -6.97 -12.53
C THR A 340 16.89 -6.81 -12.87
N PRO A 341 17.35 -5.60 -13.24
CA PRO A 341 18.78 -5.36 -13.48
C PRO A 341 19.67 -5.66 -12.26
N ALA A 342 19.19 -5.36 -11.06
CA ALA A 342 19.94 -5.59 -9.82
C ALA A 342 20.18 -7.09 -9.54
N ALA A 343 19.31 -7.97 -10.02
CA ALA A 343 19.49 -9.42 -9.88
C ALA A 343 20.70 -9.96 -10.66
N LEU A 344 21.15 -9.22 -11.67
CA LEU A 344 22.29 -9.57 -12.53
C LEU A 344 23.61 -8.91 -12.10
N MET A 345 23.63 -8.13 -11.02
CA MET A 345 24.84 -7.52 -10.49
C MET A 345 25.70 -8.58 -9.77
N ASP A 346 27.03 -8.51 -9.97
CA ASP A 346 27.96 -9.53 -9.46
C ASP A 346 28.16 -9.47 -7.94
N ASP A 347 28.11 -8.25 -7.34
CA ASP A 347 28.45 -7.99 -5.95
C ASP A 347 27.27 -8.23 -4.99
N GLN A 348 26.61 -9.40 -5.10
CA GLN A 348 25.49 -9.77 -4.21
C GLN A 348 25.97 -9.90 -2.75
N ILE A 349 25.22 -9.31 -1.84
CA ILE A 349 25.52 -9.36 -0.40
C ILE A 349 24.98 -10.65 0.20
N PRO A 350 25.75 -11.36 1.05
CA PRO A 350 25.28 -12.55 1.77
C PRO A 350 24.05 -12.27 2.64
N GLU A 351 23.16 -13.25 2.77
CA GLU A 351 21.89 -13.09 3.50
C GLU A 351 22.11 -12.73 4.97
N GLU A 352 23.13 -13.35 5.60
CA GLU A 352 23.47 -13.07 7.00
C GLU A 352 23.86 -11.59 7.22
N VAL A 353 24.55 -10.96 6.26
CA VAL A 353 24.92 -9.55 6.33
C VAL A 353 23.70 -8.66 6.12
N LYS A 354 22.77 -9.03 5.21
CA LYS A 354 21.51 -8.30 5.01
C LYS A 354 20.65 -8.32 6.28
N GLU A 355 20.53 -9.49 6.91
CA GLU A 355 19.76 -9.67 8.15
C GLU A 355 20.38 -8.88 9.31
N GLU A 356 21.72 -8.88 9.44
CA GLU A 356 22.41 -8.08 10.44
C GLU A 356 22.16 -6.59 10.27
N ARG A 357 22.29 -6.06 9.02
CA ARG A 357 22.00 -4.67 8.68
C ARG A 357 20.54 -4.30 8.93
N TYR A 358 19.62 -5.20 8.59
CA TYR A 358 18.20 -5.02 8.88
C TYR A 358 17.96 -4.83 10.38
N HIS A 359 18.45 -5.74 11.20
CA HIS A 359 18.25 -5.66 12.66
C HIS A 359 18.92 -4.43 13.27
N GLN A 360 20.10 -4.05 12.79
CA GLN A 360 20.82 -2.87 13.27
C GLN A 360 20.04 -1.59 12.94
N LEU A 361 19.56 -1.43 11.70
CA LEU A 361 18.81 -0.23 11.30
C LEU A 361 17.44 -0.15 11.99
N MET A 362 16.75 -1.28 12.13
CA MET A 362 15.47 -1.35 12.86
C MET A 362 15.64 -1.01 14.35
N ALA A 363 16.72 -1.46 14.99
CA ALA A 363 17.01 -1.12 16.38
C ALA A 363 17.31 0.38 16.57
N ILE A 364 17.92 1.02 15.59
CA ILE A 364 18.12 2.48 15.57
C ILE A 364 16.78 3.18 15.46
N GLN A 365 15.95 2.79 14.48
CA GLN A 365 14.65 3.41 14.24
C GLN A 365 13.70 3.25 15.43
N ALA A 366 13.66 2.08 16.06
CA ALA A 366 12.78 1.86 17.22
C ALA A 366 13.05 2.89 18.35
N LYS A 367 14.33 3.24 18.58
CA LYS A 367 14.68 4.28 19.55
C LYS A 367 14.28 5.68 19.10
N VAL A 368 14.43 5.97 17.80
CA VAL A 368 14.02 7.26 17.24
C VAL A 368 12.50 7.40 17.33
N SER A 369 11.74 6.39 16.89
CA SER A 369 10.26 6.40 16.97
C SER A 369 9.76 6.53 18.40
N GLU A 370 10.39 5.86 19.38
CA GLU A 370 10.03 5.99 20.79
C GLU A 370 10.17 7.44 21.28
N ILE A 371 11.29 8.08 20.98
CA ILE A 371 11.52 9.50 21.35
C ILE A 371 10.48 10.39 20.66
N ARG A 372 10.23 10.19 19.37
CA ARG A 372 9.26 10.96 18.59
C ARG A 372 7.84 10.81 19.14
N ASN A 373 7.45 9.60 19.50
CA ASN A 373 6.13 9.32 20.10
C ASN A 373 6.01 9.91 21.51
N GLN A 374 7.07 9.89 22.32
CA GLN A 374 7.10 10.55 23.63
C GLN A 374 6.96 12.08 23.53
N GLU A 375 7.50 12.70 22.47
CA GLU A 375 7.30 14.14 22.20
C GLU A 375 5.83 14.52 21.91
N LEU A 376 4.97 13.55 21.56
CA LEU A 376 3.53 13.76 21.39
C LEU A 376 2.76 13.81 22.71
N GLU A 377 3.35 13.38 23.83
CA GLU A 377 2.66 13.35 25.13
C GLU A 377 2.12 14.74 25.51
N GLY A 378 0.86 14.77 25.92
CA GLY A 378 0.11 15.99 26.22
C GLY A 378 -0.47 16.71 24.99
N SER A 379 -0.09 16.36 23.76
CA SER A 379 -0.67 16.95 22.54
C SER A 379 -2.09 16.44 22.28
N VAL A 380 -2.87 17.24 21.54
CA VAL A 380 -4.26 16.94 21.20
C VAL A 380 -4.36 16.60 19.71
N HIS A 381 -5.00 15.48 19.42
CA HIS A 381 -5.21 14.94 18.09
C HIS A 381 -6.65 14.54 17.84
N THR A 382 -7.01 14.30 16.59
CA THR A 382 -8.26 13.62 16.24
C THR A 382 -7.97 12.13 16.04
N MET A 383 -8.67 11.26 16.76
CA MET A 383 -8.59 9.81 16.59
C MET A 383 -9.74 9.30 15.75
N LEU A 384 -9.44 8.56 14.67
CA LEU A 384 -10.41 7.74 13.95
C LEU A 384 -10.46 6.37 14.62
N VAL A 385 -11.59 6.06 15.22
CA VAL A 385 -11.82 4.78 15.92
C VAL A 385 -12.03 3.67 14.91
N GLU A 386 -11.24 2.60 15.00
CA GLU A 386 -11.31 1.45 14.09
C GLU A 386 -11.99 0.23 14.73
N LYS A 387 -11.74 0.02 16.00
CA LYS A 387 -12.27 -1.12 16.74
C LYS A 387 -12.64 -0.69 18.16
N VAL A 388 -13.67 -1.31 18.70
CA VAL A 388 -14.05 -1.18 20.11
C VAL A 388 -14.12 -2.58 20.69
N GLU A 389 -13.45 -2.79 21.81
CA GLU A 389 -13.41 -4.05 22.55
C GLU A 389 -13.93 -3.82 23.97
N GLU A 390 -14.59 -4.84 24.52
CA GLU A 390 -15.02 -4.83 25.91
C GLU A 390 -14.48 -6.08 26.61
N GLU A 391 -13.60 -5.85 27.58
CA GLU A 391 -13.03 -6.92 28.39
C GLU A 391 -13.25 -6.60 29.88
N LYS A 392 -13.89 -7.54 30.62
CA LYS A 392 -14.15 -7.43 32.05
C LYS A 392 -14.92 -6.15 32.47
N GLY A 393 -15.77 -5.63 31.56
CA GLY A 393 -16.55 -4.41 31.81
C GLY A 393 -15.78 -3.10 31.55
N ILE A 394 -14.55 -3.20 31.06
CA ILE A 394 -13.76 -2.06 30.56
C ILE A 394 -13.92 -2.01 29.05
N ARG A 395 -14.37 -0.86 28.56
CA ARG A 395 -14.55 -0.61 27.14
C ARG A 395 -13.38 0.22 26.62
N GLN A 396 -12.61 -0.37 25.72
CA GLN A 396 -11.44 0.24 25.09
C GLN A 396 -11.68 0.44 23.60
N ALA A 397 -11.05 1.44 23.00
CA ALA A 397 -11.03 1.61 21.55
C ALA A 397 -9.61 1.58 21.02
N VAL A 398 -9.49 1.06 19.81
CA VAL A 398 -8.26 1.07 19.03
C VAL A 398 -8.52 1.83 17.74
N GLY A 399 -7.59 2.67 17.33
CA GLY A 399 -7.72 3.43 16.10
C GLY A 399 -6.42 4.13 15.75
N ARG A 400 -6.52 5.18 14.95
CA ARG A 400 -5.38 5.96 14.48
C ARG A 400 -5.66 7.46 14.61
N ILE A 401 -4.62 8.22 14.87
CA ILE A 401 -4.65 9.67 14.72
C ILE A 401 -4.21 10.07 13.30
N GLU A 402 -4.38 11.33 12.92
CA GLU A 402 -4.11 11.82 11.56
C GLU A 402 -2.68 11.57 11.07
N ILE A 403 -1.74 11.38 11.98
CA ILE A 403 -0.32 11.11 11.67
C ILE A 403 0.02 9.62 11.59
N GLN A 404 -0.94 8.71 11.75
CA GLN A 404 -0.77 7.26 11.65
C GLN A 404 -1.50 6.72 10.42
N ALA A 405 -0.79 6.02 9.55
CA ALA A 405 -1.35 5.43 8.34
C ALA A 405 -1.90 4.01 8.59
N PRO A 406 -3.01 3.62 7.91
CA PRO A 406 -3.54 2.27 8.05
C PRO A 406 -2.56 1.21 7.56
N ASP A 407 -2.54 0.06 8.22
CA ASP A 407 -1.83 -1.18 7.86
C ASP A 407 -0.29 -1.12 7.93
N VAL A 408 0.32 0.05 8.14
CA VAL A 408 1.79 0.21 8.06
C VAL A 408 2.42 0.88 9.27
N ASP A 409 1.66 1.65 10.05
CA ASP A 409 2.14 2.34 11.24
C ASP A 409 1.53 1.76 12.51
N GLY A 410 1.94 2.27 13.68
CA GLY A 410 1.38 1.90 14.97
C GLY A 410 -0.06 2.39 15.17
N LEU A 411 -0.64 2.00 16.28
CA LEU A 411 -2.03 2.28 16.65
C LEU A 411 -2.11 3.20 17.86
N THR A 412 -3.27 3.82 18.03
CA THR A 412 -3.61 4.59 19.23
C THR A 412 -4.67 3.85 20.03
N TYR A 413 -4.39 3.62 21.31
CA TYR A 413 -5.28 2.94 22.25
C TYR A 413 -5.95 3.98 23.16
N LEU A 414 -7.27 3.89 23.28
CA LEU A 414 -8.08 4.72 24.15
C LEU A 414 -8.69 3.84 25.27
N GLU A 415 -8.32 4.11 26.53
CA GLU A 415 -8.72 3.26 27.67
C GLU A 415 -10.19 3.41 28.08
N ASP A 416 -10.78 4.60 27.92
CA ASP A 416 -12.22 4.83 28.17
C ASP A 416 -12.95 5.18 26.86
N ALA A 417 -13.63 4.19 26.30
CA ALA A 417 -14.36 4.30 25.05
C ALA A 417 -15.90 4.29 25.25
N GLN A 418 -16.41 4.80 26.37
CA GLN A 418 -17.85 4.86 26.62
C GLN A 418 -18.58 5.67 25.54
N GLY A 419 -19.58 5.05 24.89
CA GLY A 419 -20.38 5.68 23.84
C GLY A 419 -19.68 5.85 22.49
N VAL A 420 -18.45 5.38 22.34
CA VAL A 420 -17.67 5.45 21.11
C VAL A 420 -17.94 4.23 20.22
N GLN A 421 -17.95 4.43 18.90
CA GLN A 421 -18.17 3.37 17.89
C GLN A 421 -17.12 3.41 16.78
N PRO A 422 -16.87 2.29 16.09
CA PRO A 422 -16.00 2.27 14.91
C PRO A 422 -16.48 3.28 13.84
N GLY A 423 -15.56 4.07 13.34
CA GLY A 423 -15.80 5.17 12.41
C GLY A 423 -16.02 6.54 13.06
N ASP A 424 -16.07 6.63 14.39
CA ASP A 424 -16.09 7.92 15.06
C ASP A 424 -14.74 8.63 14.93
N MET A 425 -14.80 9.94 14.81
CA MET A 425 -13.61 10.81 14.86
C MET A 425 -13.75 11.69 16.09
N ILE A 426 -12.91 11.43 17.08
CA ILE A 426 -13.01 12.05 18.41
C ILE A 426 -11.72 12.77 18.80
N PRO A 427 -11.79 13.88 19.55
CA PRO A 427 -10.60 14.51 20.10
C PRO A 427 -10.03 13.66 21.24
N VAL A 428 -8.71 13.46 21.19
CA VAL A 428 -7.96 12.72 22.21
C VAL A 428 -6.69 13.47 22.59
N ARG A 429 -6.22 13.26 23.82
CA ARG A 429 -4.91 13.71 24.29
C ARG A 429 -3.99 12.51 24.40
N ILE A 430 -2.80 12.60 23.84
CA ILE A 430 -1.80 11.53 23.99
C ILE A 430 -1.30 11.51 25.43
N ALA A 431 -1.49 10.39 26.10
CA ALA A 431 -1.06 10.15 27.47
C ALA A 431 0.34 9.56 27.54
N GLN A 432 0.66 8.63 26.61
CA GLN A 432 1.95 7.94 26.58
C GLN A 432 2.32 7.51 25.15
N GLY A 433 3.61 7.67 24.81
CA GLY A 433 4.21 7.23 23.55
C GLY A 433 5.15 6.04 23.77
N PHE A 434 5.02 5.01 22.93
CA PHE A 434 5.90 3.84 22.86
C PHE A 434 6.65 3.81 21.51
N ALA A 435 7.48 2.81 21.30
CA ALA A 435 8.25 2.71 20.05
C ALA A 435 7.40 2.73 18.78
N TYR A 436 6.17 2.20 18.83
CA TYR A 436 5.26 2.16 17.69
C TYR A 436 3.87 2.69 18.02
N ASP A 437 3.35 2.42 19.19
CA ASP A 437 1.97 2.68 19.57
C ASP A 437 1.85 3.88 20.52
N LEU A 438 0.64 4.43 20.59
CA LEU A 438 0.26 5.53 21.47
C LEU A 438 -0.87 5.09 22.42
N VAL A 439 -0.86 5.62 23.61
CA VAL A 439 -2.03 5.58 24.53
C VAL A 439 -2.59 6.97 24.63
N ALA A 440 -3.90 7.08 24.56
CA ALA A 440 -4.61 8.35 24.60
C ALA A 440 -5.75 8.36 25.62
N GLU A 441 -6.09 9.55 26.06
CA GLU A 441 -7.24 9.85 26.90
C GLU A 441 -8.25 10.67 26.09
N ARG A 442 -9.55 10.46 26.34
CA ARG A 442 -10.61 11.25 25.74
C ARG A 442 -10.60 12.67 26.29
N ILE A 443 -10.88 13.63 25.45
CA ILE A 443 -11.15 15.01 25.84
C ILE A 443 -12.65 15.26 25.62
N ASP A 444 -13.33 15.79 26.64
CA ASP A 444 -14.74 16.17 26.58
C ASP A 444 -14.97 17.41 25.70
#